data_8740755d7f5c661c1a618fd523b335a9
#
_entry.id   8740755d7f5c661c1a618fd523b335a9
#
_cell.length_a   1.000
_cell.length_b   1.000
_cell.length_c   1.000
_cell.angle_alpha   90.00
_cell.angle_beta   90.00
_cell.angle_gamma   90.00
#
_symmetry.space_group_name_H-M   'P 1'
#
loop_
_entity.id
_entity.type
_entity.pdbx_description
1 polymer ?
#
loop_
_entity_poly.entity_id
_entity_poly.type
_entity_poly.pdbx_seq_one_letter_code
_entity_poly.pdbx_strand_id
1 'polypeptide(L)'
;MLKKVLLSGVKPTGAPHIGNYFGAMKQFVDLQKEYQGYVFIADYHALNFIQDKKEMEKNILGVLLDYLAIGLDPEKITMFKQSDISEHTELAWIFDTITTMPYLKRAHAFKDAEVKNKEICVGTFNYPMLMAADILLYSPDVVPVGLDQKQHVEYARDTAEKFNRIFGETFELPEPMIMKEVAVVPGTDGRKMSKSYNNHIPLFAEYEEIKKRVMGIVTDSGEGIPKNVYAIHKLFRNEDELKKIYKEKEGKYKELKETLIEDMEKFIAPMREKRKEFAKDIPKALEILKAGNKRAKEIASKKMKEVKDKIGVNIN
;
A
#
# COMPACT_ATOMS: atom_id res chain seq x y z
N MET A 1 20.31 -19.58 -5.36
CA MET A 1 19.63 -19.30 -4.07
C MET A 1 18.19 -19.01 -4.37
N LEU A 2 17.27 -19.51 -3.57
CA LEU A 2 15.87 -19.12 -3.65
C LEU A 2 15.75 -17.62 -3.31
N LYS A 3 14.91 -16.90 -4.05
CA LYS A 3 14.64 -15.49 -3.73
C LYS A 3 13.88 -15.42 -2.41
N LYS A 4 14.20 -14.43 -1.60
CA LYS A 4 13.41 -14.09 -0.41
C LYS A 4 11.99 -13.68 -0.81
N VAL A 5 11.03 -14.01 0.04
CA VAL A 5 9.61 -13.72 -0.16
C VAL A 5 9.26 -12.35 0.44
N LEU A 6 8.58 -11.53 -0.37
CA LEU A 6 8.04 -10.22 0.03
C LEU A 6 6.52 -10.26 -0.06
N LEU A 7 5.85 -9.74 0.96
CA LEU A 7 4.40 -9.54 0.92
C LEU A 7 4.05 -8.08 1.20
N SER A 8 3.14 -7.54 0.41
CA SER A 8 2.52 -6.24 0.67
C SER A 8 1.10 -6.18 0.13
N GLY A 9 0.36 -5.15 0.51
CA GLY A 9 -1.01 -4.98 0.06
C GLY A 9 -1.49 -3.54 0.13
N VAL A 10 -2.46 -3.20 -0.72
CA VAL A 10 -3.08 -1.88 -0.76
C VAL A 10 -4.59 -2.01 -0.59
N LYS A 11 -5.16 -1.21 0.31
CA LYS A 11 -6.61 -1.10 0.45
C LYS A 11 -7.21 -0.33 -0.73
N PRO A 12 -8.26 -0.83 -1.38
CA PRO A 12 -8.91 -0.16 -2.50
C PRO A 12 -9.79 1.01 -2.01
N THR A 13 -9.18 2.08 -1.52
CA THR A 13 -9.85 3.28 -0.97
C THR A 13 -9.80 4.48 -1.91
N GLY A 14 -9.87 4.23 -3.22
CA GLY A 14 -9.88 5.22 -4.30
C GLY A 14 -8.52 5.51 -4.90
N ALA A 15 -8.49 6.34 -5.96
CA ALA A 15 -7.30 6.60 -6.76
C ALA A 15 -6.10 7.09 -5.92
N PRO A 16 -4.89 6.60 -6.20
CA PRO A 16 -3.69 7.02 -5.47
C PRO A 16 -3.25 8.43 -5.88
N HIS A 17 -2.51 9.08 -4.99
CA HIS A 17 -1.80 10.31 -5.26
C HIS A 17 -0.28 10.08 -5.24
N ILE A 18 0.51 11.06 -5.71
CA ILE A 18 1.98 10.94 -5.76
C ILE A 18 2.59 10.59 -4.41
N GLY A 19 2.00 11.05 -3.29
CA GLY A 19 2.43 10.66 -1.95
C GLY A 19 2.26 9.18 -1.64
N ASN A 20 1.20 8.52 -2.15
CA ASN A 20 1.04 7.06 -2.02
C ASN A 20 2.07 6.33 -2.89
N TYR A 21 2.32 6.85 -4.10
CA TYR A 21 3.28 6.24 -5.00
C TYR A 21 4.70 6.25 -4.42
N PHE A 22 5.22 7.42 -4.07
CA PHE A 22 6.57 7.54 -3.52
C PHE A 22 6.70 6.95 -2.12
N GLY A 23 5.62 7.00 -1.31
CA GLY A 23 5.61 6.47 0.05
C GLY A 23 5.56 4.95 0.15
N ALA A 24 4.99 4.26 -0.86
CA ALA A 24 4.84 2.81 -0.80
C ALA A 24 4.94 2.12 -2.16
N MET A 25 4.15 2.53 -3.17
CA MET A 25 3.95 1.74 -4.39
C MET A 25 5.22 1.62 -5.24
N LYS A 26 6.04 2.68 -5.31
CA LYS A 26 7.33 2.67 -6.02
C LYS A 26 8.24 1.56 -5.53
N GLN A 27 8.22 1.28 -4.26
CA GLN A 27 9.07 0.29 -3.63
C GLN A 27 8.70 -1.14 -4.06
N PHE A 28 7.42 -1.41 -4.31
CA PHE A 28 7.01 -2.71 -4.86
C PHE A 28 7.60 -2.92 -6.25
N VAL A 29 7.65 -1.86 -7.06
CA VAL A 29 8.27 -1.89 -8.38
C VAL A 29 9.79 -2.08 -8.31
N ASP A 30 10.44 -1.43 -7.36
CA ASP A 30 11.90 -1.54 -7.18
C ASP A 30 12.28 -2.94 -6.67
N LEU A 31 11.58 -3.45 -5.66
CA LEU A 31 11.87 -4.73 -4.99
C LEU A 31 11.51 -5.97 -5.82
N GLN A 32 10.64 -5.88 -6.82
CA GLN A 32 10.24 -7.03 -7.65
C GLN A 32 11.41 -7.72 -8.37
N LYS A 33 12.57 -7.04 -8.50
CA LYS A 33 13.76 -7.61 -9.13
C LYS A 33 14.51 -8.56 -8.19
N GLU A 34 14.45 -8.29 -6.89
CA GLU A 34 15.25 -8.96 -5.86
C GLU A 34 14.45 -10.04 -5.12
N TYR A 35 13.12 -9.83 -4.97
CA TYR A 35 12.24 -10.68 -4.19
C TYR A 35 11.26 -11.46 -5.07
N GLN A 36 10.79 -12.60 -4.56
CA GLN A 36 9.55 -13.21 -5.00
C GLN A 36 8.41 -12.47 -4.30
N GLY A 37 7.66 -11.65 -5.02
CA GLY A 37 6.69 -10.76 -4.42
C GLY A 37 5.27 -11.27 -4.49
N TYR A 38 4.53 -11.05 -3.41
CA TYR A 38 3.08 -11.17 -3.31
C TYR A 38 2.51 -9.80 -3.00
N VAL A 39 1.70 -9.25 -3.90
CA VAL A 39 1.08 -7.93 -3.73
C VAL A 39 -0.42 -8.05 -3.92
N PHE A 40 -1.18 -7.74 -2.88
CA PHE A 40 -2.62 -8.00 -2.90
C PHE A 40 -3.47 -6.73 -2.77
N ILE A 41 -4.71 -6.86 -3.25
CA ILE A 41 -5.78 -5.89 -3.06
C ILE A 41 -6.52 -6.27 -1.79
N ALA A 42 -6.37 -5.47 -0.74
CA ALA A 42 -6.90 -5.73 0.60
C ALA A 42 -8.36 -5.26 0.71
N ASP A 43 -9.26 -5.91 -0.04
CA ASP A 43 -10.65 -5.52 -0.19
C ASP A 43 -11.49 -5.81 1.07
N TYR A 44 -11.23 -6.88 1.82
CA TYR A 44 -11.88 -7.10 3.11
C TYR A 44 -11.51 -6.04 4.14
N HIS A 45 -10.25 -5.58 4.16
CA HIS A 45 -9.87 -4.46 5.01
C HIS A 45 -10.56 -3.14 4.62
N ALA A 46 -10.91 -2.98 3.34
CA ALA A 46 -11.61 -1.80 2.87
C ALA A 46 -13.08 -1.74 3.30
N LEU A 47 -13.71 -2.88 3.64
CA LEU A 47 -15.10 -2.93 4.11
C LEU A 47 -15.32 -2.12 5.41
N ASN A 48 -14.27 -1.90 6.20
CA ASN A 48 -14.34 -1.02 7.37
C ASN A 48 -14.60 0.47 6.99
N PHE A 49 -14.48 0.83 5.72
CA PHE A 49 -14.58 2.22 5.23
C PHE A 49 -15.57 2.37 4.07
N ILE A 50 -15.74 1.33 3.25
CA ILE A 50 -16.53 1.35 2.02
C ILE A 50 -17.53 0.20 2.09
N GLN A 51 -18.82 0.55 2.13
CA GLN A 51 -19.95 -0.40 2.15
C GLN A 51 -20.88 -0.24 0.93
N ASP A 52 -20.47 0.60 -0.04
CA ASP A 52 -21.15 0.71 -1.33
C ASP A 52 -20.53 -0.28 -2.34
N LYS A 53 -21.39 -1.11 -2.94
CA LYS A 53 -20.99 -2.14 -3.89
C LYS A 53 -20.26 -1.56 -5.11
N LYS A 54 -20.84 -0.53 -5.73
CA LYS A 54 -20.29 0.04 -6.97
C LYS A 54 -18.95 0.74 -6.72
N GLU A 55 -18.84 1.43 -5.60
CA GLU A 55 -17.60 2.06 -5.18
C GLU A 55 -16.52 1.02 -4.92
N MET A 56 -16.83 -0.07 -4.23
CA MET A 56 -15.89 -1.15 -3.95
C MET A 56 -15.40 -1.81 -5.25
N GLU A 57 -16.31 -2.19 -6.15
CA GLU A 57 -15.95 -2.78 -7.46
C GLU A 57 -15.04 -1.86 -8.26
N LYS A 58 -15.40 -0.56 -8.35
CA LYS A 58 -14.60 0.46 -9.03
C LYS A 58 -13.20 0.59 -8.43
N ASN A 59 -13.11 0.60 -7.10
CA ASN A 59 -11.83 0.79 -6.41
C ASN A 59 -10.94 -0.45 -6.50
N ILE A 60 -11.49 -1.66 -6.43
CA ILE A 60 -10.74 -2.91 -6.66
C ILE A 60 -10.13 -2.93 -8.06
N LEU A 61 -10.96 -2.67 -9.07
CA LEU A 61 -10.48 -2.57 -10.46
C LEU A 61 -9.44 -1.45 -10.60
N GLY A 62 -9.68 -0.31 -9.94
CA GLY A 62 -8.75 0.82 -9.93
C GLY A 62 -7.36 0.42 -9.44
N VAL A 63 -7.25 -0.27 -8.29
CA VAL A 63 -5.96 -0.72 -7.75
C VAL A 63 -5.27 -1.72 -8.67
N LEU A 64 -6.01 -2.64 -9.31
CA LEU A 64 -5.43 -3.56 -10.30
C LEU A 64 -4.78 -2.80 -11.46
N LEU A 65 -5.52 -1.85 -12.04
CA LEU A 65 -5.01 -1.03 -13.14
C LEU A 65 -3.81 -0.17 -12.70
N ASP A 66 -3.84 0.34 -11.48
CA ASP A 66 -2.76 1.13 -10.90
C ASP A 66 -1.48 0.29 -10.74
N TYR A 67 -1.58 -0.95 -10.23
CA TYR A 67 -0.46 -1.88 -10.11
C TYR A 67 0.19 -2.17 -11.47
N LEU A 68 -0.61 -2.45 -12.48
CA LEU A 68 -0.11 -2.70 -13.83
C LEU A 68 0.52 -1.44 -14.45
N ALA A 69 -0.09 -0.28 -14.21
CA ALA A 69 0.37 1.00 -14.76
C ALA A 69 1.70 1.46 -14.18
N ILE A 70 1.91 1.29 -12.88
CA ILE A 70 3.18 1.66 -12.21
C ILE A 70 4.34 0.71 -12.56
N GLY A 71 4.07 -0.41 -13.23
CA GLY A 71 5.08 -1.33 -13.73
C GLY A 71 5.33 -2.56 -12.88
N LEU A 72 4.36 -3.00 -12.06
CA LEU A 72 4.41 -4.35 -11.50
C LEU A 72 4.27 -5.37 -12.63
N ASP A 73 5.23 -6.28 -12.69
CA ASP A 73 5.33 -7.32 -13.70
C ASP A 73 4.64 -8.61 -13.18
N PRO A 74 3.53 -9.06 -13.80
CA PRO A 74 2.81 -10.24 -13.35
C PRO A 74 3.60 -11.56 -13.44
N GLU A 75 4.71 -11.57 -14.19
CA GLU A 75 5.63 -12.71 -14.24
C GLU A 75 6.58 -12.77 -13.03
N LYS A 76 6.79 -11.63 -12.35
CA LYS A 76 7.69 -11.51 -11.18
C LYS A 76 6.93 -11.39 -9.87
N ILE A 77 5.75 -10.76 -9.91
CA ILE A 77 4.91 -10.48 -8.74
C ILE A 77 3.59 -11.23 -8.88
N THR A 78 3.22 -11.95 -7.86
CA THR A 78 1.88 -12.52 -7.74
C THR A 78 0.91 -11.44 -7.25
N MET A 79 0.15 -10.85 -8.17
CA MET A 79 -0.92 -9.90 -7.85
C MET A 79 -2.22 -10.65 -7.62
N PHE A 80 -2.88 -10.44 -6.48
CA PHE A 80 -4.12 -11.15 -6.15
C PHE A 80 -5.09 -10.29 -5.31
N LYS A 81 -6.33 -10.75 -5.20
CA LYS A 81 -7.36 -10.11 -4.40
C LYS A 81 -7.62 -10.93 -3.13
N GLN A 82 -7.61 -10.29 -1.98
CA GLN A 82 -7.75 -10.92 -0.66
C GLN A 82 -9.01 -11.79 -0.57
N SER A 83 -10.15 -11.26 -0.99
CA SER A 83 -11.44 -11.97 -0.90
C SER A 83 -11.58 -13.20 -1.82
N ASP A 84 -10.71 -13.38 -2.81
CA ASP A 84 -10.70 -14.57 -3.66
C ASP A 84 -10.00 -15.78 -3.00
N ILE A 85 -9.41 -15.56 -1.82
CA ILE A 85 -8.65 -16.54 -1.06
C ILE A 85 -9.24 -16.64 0.35
N SER A 86 -10.17 -17.57 0.54
CA SER A 86 -10.94 -17.74 1.79
C SER A 86 -10.08 -18.05 3.01
N GLU A 87 -8.87 -18.57 2.81
CA GLU A 87 -7.93 -18.92 3.86
C GLU A 87 -7.52 -17.71 4.71
N HIS A 88 -7.57 -16.49 4.18
CA HIS A 88 -7.31 -15.29 4.95
C HIS A 88 -8.28 -15.15 6.13
N THR A 89 -9.58 -15.29 5.89
CA THR A 89 -10.60 -15.17 6.94
C THR A 89 -10.65 -16.43 7.80
N GLU A 90 -10.38 -17.59 7.26
CA GLU A 90 -10.32 -18.83 8.01
C GLU A 90 -9.17 -18.80 9.03
N LEU A 91 -7.97 -18.37 8.63
CA LEU A 91 -6.83 -18.23 9.53
C LEU A 91 -7.03 -17.11 10.54
N ALA A 92 -7.64 -16.00 10.14
CA ALA A 92 -7.99 -14.91 11.05
C ALA A 92 -8.88 -15.39 12.19
N TRP A 93 -9.91 -16.21 11.89
CA TRP A 93 -10.76 -16.82 12.90
C TRP A 93 -9.96 -17.70 13.88
N ILE A 94 -9.03 -18.51 13.38
CA ILE A 94 -8.17 -19.34 14.23
C ILE A 94 -7.31 -18.44 15.14
N PHE A 95 -6.74 -17.36 14.65
CA PHE A 95 -5.98 -16.41 15.44
C PHE A 95 -6.83 -15.70 16.51
N ASP A 96 -8.11 -15.44 16.21
CA ASP A 96 -9.04 -14.87 17.19
C ASP A 96 -9.24 -15.76 18.40
N THR A 97 -9.22 -17.08 18.21
CA THR A 97 -9.39 -18.04 19.33
C THR A 97 -8.23 -18.05 20.32
N ILE A 98 -7.07 -17.58 19.90
CA ILE A 98 -5.87 -17.50 20.76
C ILE A 98 -5.51 -16.06 21.16
N THR A 99 -6.20 -15.04 20.62
CA THR A 99 -5.90 -13.63 20.90
C THR A 99 -6.87 -13.05 21.91
N THR A 100 -6.36 -12.29 22.90
CA THR A 100 -7.20 -11.73 23.95
C THR A 100 -7.67 -10.32 23.61
N MET A 101 -8.88 -9.97 24.06
CA MET A 101 -9.42 -8.61 23.90
C MET A 101 -8.52 -7.50 24.47
N PRO A 102 -7.92 -7.63 25.69
CA PRO A 102 -6.99 -6.63 26.20
C PRO A 102 -5.76 -6.41 25.32
N TYR A 103 -5.32 -7.43 24.57
CA TYR A 103 -4.23 -7.31 23.63
C TYR A 103 -4.64 -6.45 22.43
N LEU A 104 -5.79 -6.72 21.81
CA LEU A 104 -6.31 -5.95 20.67
C LEU A 104 -6.65 -4.50 21.02
N LYS A 105 -7.11 -4.21 22.23
CA LYS A 105 -7.36 -2.84 22.71
C LYS A 105 -6.11 -1.95 22.70
N ARG A 106 -4.91 -2.51 22.61
CA ARG A 106 -3.66 -1.75 22.50
C ARG A 106 -3.36 -1.25 21.09
N ALA A 107 -4.09 -1.76 20.07
CA ALA A 107 -3.89 -1.36 18.68
C ALA A 107 -4.14 0.15 18.48
N HIS A 108 -3.23 0.81 17.77
CA HIS A 108 -3.32 2.25 17.53
C HIS A 108 -4.63 2.64 16.85
N ALA A 109 -5.07 1.88 15.85
CA ALA A 109 -6.32 2.21 15.14
C ALA A 109 -7.57 2.07 16.01
N PHE A 110 -7.59 1.14 16.99
CA PHE A 110 -8.67 1.05 17.96
C PHE A 110 -8.69 2.31 18.84
N LYS A 111 -7.53 2.68 19.39
CA LYS A 111 -7.40 3.90 20.20
C LYS A 111 -7.79 5.16 19.45
N ASP A 112 -7.35 5.27 18.19
CA ASP A 112 -7.72 6.39 17.32
C ASP A 112 -9.23 6.47 17.04
N ALA A 113 -9.89 5.32 16.91
CA ALA A 113 -11.33 5.25 16.72
C ALA A 113 -12.09 5.66 17.99
N GLU A 114 -11.62 5.20 19.16
CA GLU A 114 -12.18 5.62 20.48
C GLU A 114 -12.06 7.14 20.68
N VAL A 115 -10.87 7.70 20.46
CA VAL A 115 -10.64 9.16 20.61
C VAL A 115 -11.52 10.00 19.68
N LYS A 116 -11.82 9.48 18.49
CA LYS A 116 -12.68 10.16 17.51
C LYS A 116 -14.19 9.92 17.72
N ASN A 117 -14.57 9.25 18.79
CA ASN A 117 -15.96 8.85 19.10
C ASN A 117 -16.68 8.21 17.89
N LYS A 118 -15.97 7.41 17.11
CA LYS A 118 -16.55 6.69 16.00
C LYS A 118 -17.24 5.42 16.48
N GLU A 119 -18.31 5.06 15.80
CA GLU A 119 -18.86 3.71 15.93
C GLU A 119 -17.79 2.69 15.54
N ILE A 120 -17.43 1.79 16.47
CA ILE A 120 -16.37 0.82 16.27
C ILE A 120 -17.03 -0.53 16.01
N CYS A 121 -17.04 -0.95 14.75
CA CYS A 121 -17.47 -2.30 14.41
C CYS A 121 -16.42 -3.34 14.81
N VAL A 122 -16.85 -4.60 14.96
CA VAL A 122 -15.95 -5.72 15.27
C VAL A 122 -14.80 -5.84 14.28
N GLY A 123 -15.06 -5.58 12.99
CA GLY A 123 -14.03 -5.58 11.96
C GLY A 123 -12.92 -4.54 12.20
N THR A 124 -13.25 -3.36 12.71
CA THR A 124 -12.25 -2.34 13.10
C THR A 124 -11.46 -2.76 14.34
N PHE A 125 -12.10 -3.45 15.28
CA PHE A 125 -11.43 -3.98 16.46
C PHE A 125 -10.48 -5.13 16.12
N ASN A 126 -10.91 -6.01 15.22
CA ASN A 126 -10.28 -7.31 14.95
C ASN A 126 -9.38 -7.32 13.70
N TYR A 127 -9.34 -6.25 12.91
CA TYR A 127 -8.54 -6.22 11.68
C TYR A 127 -7.04 -6.59 11.86
N PRO A 128 -6.38 -6.44 13.04
CA PRO A 128 -5.00 -6.88 13.21
C PRO A 128 -4.84 -8.40 13.04
N MET A 129 -5.88 -9.19 13.35
CA MET A 129 -5.83 -10.65 13.17
C MET A 129 -6.02 -11.05 11.71
N LEU A 130 -6.87 -10.35 10.98
CA LEU A 130 -6.95 -10.52 9.54
C LEU A 130 -5.63 -10.15 8.85
N MET A 131 -4.98 -9.06 9.27
CA MET A 131 -3.68 -8.68 8.72
C MET A 131 -2.57 -9.67 9.11
N ALA A 132 -2.59 -10.23 10.32
CA ALA A 132 -1.68 -11.31 10.71
C ALA A 132 -1.88 -12.55 9.82
N ALA A 133 -3.14 -12.91 9.52
CA ALA A 133 -3.45 -14.00 8.59
C ALA A 133 -2.96 -13.69 7.17
N ASP A 134 -3.18 -12.47 6.66
CA ASP A 134 -2.68 -12.03 5.36
C ASP A 134 -1.17 -12.25 5.24
N ILE A 135 -0.43 -11.93 6.29
CA ILE A 135 1.02 -12.05 6.32
C ILE A 135 1.45 -13.51 6.44
N LEU A 136 0.94 -14.23 7.42
CA LEU A 136 1.47 -15.53 7.81
C LEU A 136 1.11 -16.67 6.83
N LEU A 137 0.05 -16.52 6.02
CA LEU A 137 -0.29 -17.48 4.98
C LEU A 137 0.81 -17.68 3.93
N TYR A 138 1.60 -16.64 3.66
CA TYR A 138 2.61 -16.65 2.58
C TYR A 138 4.03 -16.81 3.09
N SER A 139 4.24 -16.96 4.40
CA SER A 139 5.56 -17.08 5.04
C SER A 139 6.58 -16.08 4.48
N PRO A 140 6.30 -14.76 4.49
CA PRO A 140 7.22 -13.78 3.92
C PRO A 140 8.45 -13.60 4.81
N ASP A 141 9.62 -13.50 4.17
CA ASP A 141 10.85 -13.06 4.85
C ASP A 141 10.75 -11.60 5.29
N VAL A 142 10.13 -10.76 4.44
CA VAL A 142 10.02 -9.31 4.67
C VAL A 142 8.64 -8.77 4.31
N VAL A 143 8.18 -7.81 5.13
CA VAL A 143 6.96 -7.04 4.90
C VAL A 143 7.33 -5.56 4.83
N PRO A 144 7.35 -4.96 3.63
CA PRO A 144 7.64 -3.53 3.46
C PRO A 144 6.50 -2.72 4.06
N VAL A 145 6.79 -1.92 5.06
CA VAL A 145 5.81 -1.09 5.76
C VAL A 145 6.36 0.29 6.08
N GLY A 146 5.48 1.29 6.10
CA GLY A 146 5.78 2.57 6.74
C GLY A 146 5.95 2.41 8.25
N LEU A 147 6.60 3.38 8.89
CA LEU A 147 6.86 3.34 10.33
C LEU A 147 5.57 3.22 11.16
N ASP A 148 4.49 3.85 10.71
CA ASP A 148 3.16 3.80 11.32
C ASP A 148 2.51 2.40 11.27
N GLN A 149 2.94 1.55 10.33
CA GLN A 149 2.45 0.19 10.16
C GLN A 149 3.34 -0.88 10.84
N LYS A 150 4.47 -0.49 11.43
CA LYS A 150 5.38 -1.42 12.14
C LYS A 150 4.63 -2.24 13.18
N GLN A 151 3.77 -1.60 13.97
CA GLN A 151 2.99 -2.28 15.00
C GLN A 151 2.16 -3.45 14.45
N HIS A 152 1.66 -3.36 13.23
CA HIS A 152 0.87 -4.45 12.64
C HIS A 152 1.69 -5.68 12.29
N VAL A 153 2.95 -5.50 11.87
CA VAL A 153 3.87 -6.62 11.65
C VAL A 153 4.26 -7.25 12.99
N GLU A 154 4.42 -6.45 14.05
CA GLU A 154 4.62 -6.98 15.41
C GLU A 154 3.42 -7.81 15.88
N TYR A 155 2.18 -7.40 15.58
CA TYR A 155 0.98 -8.23 15.85
C TYR A 155 1.05 -9.59 15.13
N ALA A 156 1.50 -9.63 13.88
CA ALA A 156 1.67 -10.88 13.16
C ALA A 156 2.76 -11.77 13.79
N ARG A 157 3.88 -11.18 14.21
CA ARG A 157 4.98 -11.89 14.92
C ARG A 157 4.50 -12.49 16.24
N ASP A 158 3.90 -11.66 17.11
CA ASP A 158 3.37 -12.09 18.41
C ASP A 158 2.33 -13.21 18.24
N THR A 159 1.49 -13.12 17.20
CA THR A 159 0.47 -14.13 16.90
C THR A 159 1.11 -15.44 16.43
N ALA A 160 2.13 -15.37 15.57
CA ALA A 160 2.89 -16.52 15.11
C ALA A 160 3.61 -17.23 16.27
N GLU A 161 4.31 -16.48 17.12
CA GLU A 161 4.98 -17.02 18.33
C GLU A 161 3.98 -17.71 19.26
N LYS A 162 2.82 -17.09 19.48
CA LYS A 162 1.78 -17.66 20.33
C LYS A 162 1.20 -18.93 19.75
N PHE A 163 0.92 -18.95 18.45
CA PHE A 163 0.44 -20.13 17.74
C PHE A 163 1.45 -21.27 17.84
N ASN A 164 2.72 -21.00 17.48
CA ASN A 164 3.80 -21.97 17.51
C ASN A 164 3.99 -22.59 18.91
N ARG A 165 3.88 -21.78 19.95
CA ARG A 165 3.98 -22.26 21.35
C ARG A 165 2.82 -23.18 21.75
N ILE A 166 1.59 -22.92 21.23
CA ILE A 166 0.39 -23.71 21.63
C ILE A 166 0.29 -24.99 20.81
N PHE A 167 0.52 -24.89 19.48
CA PHE A 167 0.20 -25.97 18.53
C PHE A 167 1.45 -26.58 17.88
N GLY A 168 2.64 -26.04 18.14
CA GLY A 168 3.90 -26.46 17.55
C GLY A 168 4.33 -25.56 16.36
N GLU A 169 5.62 -25.61 16.04
CA GLU A 169 6.24 -24.80 14.97
C GLU A 169 5.48 -24.95 13.64
N THR A 170 5.02 -23.79 13.12
CA THR A 170 4.19 -23.69 11.93
C THR A 170 4.46 -22.42 11.14
N PHE A 171 4.63 -21.30 11.82
CA PHE A 171 4.83 -20.00 11.19
C PHE A 171 6.25 -19.49 11.40
N GLU A 172 6.88 -19.02 10.32
CA GLU A 172 8.08 -18.21 10.38
C GLU A 172 7.73 -16.78 10.81
N LEU A 173 8.67 -16.12 11.51
CA LEU A 173 8.46 -14.78 12.02
C LEU A 173 8.86 -13.75 10.96
N PRO A 174 7.92 -13.00 10.36
CA PRO A 174 8.24 -12.04 9.32
C PRO A 174 9.05 -10.86 9.87
N GLU A 175 10.01 -10.35 9.10
CA GLU A 175 10.74 -9.15 9.47
C GLU A 175 10.08 -7.90 8.87
N PRO A 176 9.80 -6.85 9.68
CA PRO A 176 9.34 -5.59 9.15
C PRO A 176 10.49 -4.92 8.36
N MET A 177 10.33 -4.78 7.07
CA MET A 177 11.22 -3.95 6.27
C MET A 177 10.74 -2.50 6.40
N ILE A 178 11.29 -1.77 7.37
CA ILE A 178 10.99 -0.34 7.50
C ILE A 178 11.63 0.37 6.33
N MET A 179 10.79 0.83 5.44
CA MET A 179 11.21 1.57 4.27
C MET A 179 11.84 2.86 4.75
N LYS A 180 13.05 3.16 4.24
CA LYS A 180 13.67 4.48 4.49
C LYS A 180 12.58 5.51 4.28
N GLU A 181 12.35 6.35 5.28
CA GLU A 181 11.33 7.39 5.20
C GLU A 181 11.51 8.12 3.88
N VAL A 182 10.65 7.81 2.91
CA VAL A 182 10.38 8.80 1.88
C VAL A 182 9.80 9.95 2.66
N ALA A 183 10.56 11.03 2.73
CA ALA A 183 10.17 12.23 3.46
C ALA A 183 8.69 12.47 3.18
N VAL A 184 7.90 12.71 4.23
CA VAL A 184 6.46 12.93 4.11
C VAL A 184 6.21 13.86 2.92
N VAL A 185 5.61 13.34 1.86
CA VAL A 185 5.36 14.13 0.66
C VAL A 185 4.39 15.24 1.04
N PRO A 186 4.79 16.51 0.95
CA PRO A 186 3.90 17.61 1.28
C PRO A 186 2.80 17.73 0.24
N GLY A 187 1.61 18.08 0.69
CA GLY A 187 0.52 18.51 -0.17
C GLY A 187 0.71 19.93 -0.70
N THR A 188 -0.25 20.40 -1.47
CA THR A 188 -0.22 21.76 -2.05
C THR A 188 -0.27 22.86 -0.99
N ASP A 189 -0.66 22.54 0.24
CA ASP A 189 -0.73 23.44 1.41
C ASP A 189 0.45 23.26 2.39
N GLY A 190 1.43 22.41 2.05
CA GLY A 190 2.61 22.14 2.88
C GLY A 190 2.40 21.10 3.99
N ARG A 191 1.16 20.73 4.33
CA ARG A 191 0.89 19.61 5.23
C ARG A 191 1.11 18.27 4.52
N LYS A 192 1.13 17.15 5.26
CA LYS A 192 1.16 15.81 4.66
C LYS A 192 0.10 15.68 3.57
N MET A 193 0.48 15.22 2.39
CA MET A 193 -0.44 15.00 1.27
C MET A 193 -1.52 13.99 1.64
N SER A 194 -2.78 14.38 1.46
CA SER A 194 -3.94 13.55 1.77
C SER A 194 -5.17 13.96 0.97
N LYS A 195 -5.98 12.99 0.56
CA LYS A 195 -7.28 13.24 -0.07
C LYS A 195 -8.23 13.99 0.86
N SER A 196 -8.23 13.68 2.15
CA SER A 196 -9.09 14.33 3.15
C SER A 196 -8.82 15.81 3.34
N TYR A 197 -7.60 16.27 3.02
CA TYR A 197 -7.24 17.70 3.06
C TYR A 197 -7.39 18.40 1.71
N ASN A 198 -7.80 17.66 0.66
CA ASN A 198 -7.87 18.17 -0.72
C ASN A 198 -6.58 18.85 -1.21
N ASN A 199 -5.44 18.47 -0.62
CA ASN A 199 -4.11 18.99 -0.92
C ASN A 199 -3.24 18.03 -1.76
N HIS A 200 -3.85 16.98 -2.31
CA HIS A 200 -3.15 15.93 -3.04
C HIS A 200 -3.03 16.23 -4.53
N ILE A 201 -2.02 15.62 -5.17
CA ILE A 201 -1.86 15.59 -6.63
C ILE A 201 -2.07 14.14 -7.06
N PRO A 202 -3.12 13.83 -7.86
CA PRO A 202 -3.41 12.45 -8.28
C PRO A 202 -2.26 11.86 -9.10
N LEU A 203 -1.96 10.57 -8.91
CA LEU A 203 -0.83 9.89 -9.58
C LEU A 203 -1.00 9.81 -11.10
N PHE A 204 -2.23 9.70 -11.58
CA PHE A 204 -2.52 9.58 -13.01
C PHE A 204 -3.27 10.80 -13.55
N ALA A 205 -3.02 11.97 -12.94
CA ALA A 205 -3.65 13.22 -13.36
C ALA A 205 -3.29 13.62 -14.79
N GLU A 206 -4.24 14.21 -15.51
CA GLU A 206 -3.97 14.85 -16.80
C GLU A 206 -3.17 16.15 -16.62
N TYR A 207 -2.48 16.57 -17.66
CA TYR A 207 -1.59 17.75 -17.61
C TYR A 207 -2.25 18.99 -17.00
N GLU A 208 -3.47 19.31 -17.40
CA GLU A 208 -4.17 20.50 -16.86
C GLU A 208 -4.48 20.38 -15.37
N GLU A 209 -4.73 19.17 -14.86
CA GLU A 209 -4.91 18.97 -13.42
C GLU A 209 -3.58 19.09 -12.67
N ILE A 210 -2.50 18.51 -13.20
CA ILE A 210 -1.15 18.69 -12.65
C ILE A 210 -0.83 20.17 -12.55
N LYS A 211 -1.00 20.91 -13.65
CA LYS A 211 -0.77 22.36 -13.74
C LYS A 211 -1.60 23.13 -12.71
N LYS A 212 -2.90 22.84 -12.64
CA LYS A 212 -3.79 23.48 -11.65
C LYS A 212 -3.32 23.26 -10.22
N ARG A 213 -2.98 22.00 -9.86
CA ARG A 213 -2.55 21.63 -8.51
C ARG A 213 -1.19 22.25 -8.17
N VAL A 214 -0.23 22.19 -9.06
CA VAL A 214 1.12 22.73 -8.83
C VAL A 214 1.12 24.25 -8.77
N MET A 215 0.38 24.93 -9.65
CA MET A 215 0.25 26.38 -9.58
C MET A 215 -0.42 26.85 -8.29
N GLY A 216 -1.31 26.02 -7.71
CA GLY A 216 -1.96 26.25 -6.41
C GLY A 216 -1.10 25.92 -5.18
N ILE A 217 0.14 25.44 -5.32
CA ILE A 217 1.01 25.18 -4.17
C ILE A 217 1.27 26.49 -3.43
N VAL A 218 1.01 26.47 -2.11
CA VAL A 218 1.28 27.62 -1.25
C VAL A 218 2.79 27.84 -1.19
N THR A 219 3.21 29.06 -1.55
CA THR A 219 4.59 29.53 -1.46
C THR A 219 4.69 30.53 -0.32
N ASP A 220 5.73 30.38 0.50
CA ASP A 220 6.02 31.36 1.54
C ASP A 220 6.24 32.75 0.89
N SER A 221 5.77 33.81 1.55
CA SER A 221 5.93 35.22 1.09
C SER A 221 7.36 35.76 1.30
N GLY A 222 8.30 34.87 1.69
CA GLY A 222 9.69 35.24 1.99
C GLY A 222 10.61 35.13 0.77
N GLU A 223 11.74 35.86 0.84
CA GLU A 223 12.86 35.69 -0.09
C GLU A 223 13.46 34.28 0.09
N GLY A 224 13.77 33.59 -1.03
CA GLY A 224 14.47 32.29 -1.01
C GLY A 224 13.75 31.16 -1.74
N ILE A 225 14.13 29.94 -1.40
CA ILE A 225 13.60 28.71 -2.04
C ILE A 225 12.18 28.42 -1.53
N PRO A 226 11.17 28.28 -2.42
CA PRO A 226 9.80 27.91 -2.03
C PRO A 226 9.77 26.45 -1.52
N LYS A 227 9.80 26.27 -0.20
CA LYS A 227 10.02 24.99 0.49
C LYS A 227 9.10 23.87 0.01
N ASN A 228 7.79 24.17 -0.13
CA ASN A 228 6.82 23.16 -0.54
C ASN A 228 7.03 22.72 -2.00
N VAL A 229 7.31 23.66 -2.90
CA VAL A 229 7.59 23.37 -4.32
C VAL A 229 8.87 22.53 -4.42
N TYR A 230 9.93 22.95 -3.70
CA TYR A 230 11.21 22.23 -3.68
C TYR A 230 11.08 20.81 -3.13
N ALA A 231 10.37 20.63 -2.03
CA ALA A 231 10.18 19.32 -1.42
C ALA A 231 9.43 18.33 -2.33
N ILE A 232 8.43 18.81 -3.10
CA ILE A 232 7.76 17.99 -4.12
C ILE A 232 8.70 17.74 -5.30
N HIS A 233 9.46 18.74 -5.74
CA HIS A 233 10.35 18.63 -6.91
C HIS A 233 11.47 17.59 -6.69
N LYS A 234 11.96 17.45 -5.45
CA LYS A 234 12.95 16.41 -5.07
C LYS A 234 12.51 14.97 -5.36
N LEU A 235 11.22 14.73 -5.56
CA LEU A 235 10.71 13.41 -5.91
C LEU A 235 10.98 13.04 -7.38
N PHE A 236 11.19 14.04 -8.24
CA PHE A 236 11.27 13.89 -9.69
C PHE A 236 12.65 14.19 -10.27
N ARG A 237 13.51 14.84 -9.50
CA ARG A 237 14.83 15.26 -9.95
C ARG A 237 15.86 15.11 -8.84
N ASN A 238 17.13 14.85 -9.19
CA ASN A 238 18.20 14.76 -8.22
C ASN A 238 18.52 16.14 -7.57
N GLU A 239 19.08 16.11 -6.38
CA GLU A 239 19.28 17.31 -5.56
C GLU A 239 20.29 18.31 -6.16
N ASP A 240 21.32 17.82 -6.85
CA ASP A 240 22.36 18.70 -7.42
C ASP A 240 21.84 19.48 -8.64
N GLU A 241 21.01 18.84 -9.47
CA GLU A 241 20.31 19.54 -10.57
C GLU A 241 19.32 20.56 -10.02
N LEU A 242 18.56 20.19 -8.99
CA LEU A 242 17.61 21.10 -8.36
C LEU A 242 18.28 22.35 -7.77
N LYS A 243 19.39 22.19 -7.05
CA LYS A 243 20.13 23.32 -6.51
C LYS A 243 20.54 24.33 -7.59
N LYS A 244 20.95 23.84 -8.78
CA LYS A 244 21.28 24.72 -9.91
C LYS A 244 20.05 25.47 -10.43
N ILE A 245 18.96 24.76 -10.70
CA ILE A 245 17.69 25.32 -11.20
C ILE A 245 17.16 26.38 -10.23
N TYR A 246 17.13 26.05 -8.92
CA TYR A 246 16.58 26.95 -7.92
C TYR A 246 17.48 28.17 -7.66
N LYS A 247 18.78 28.07 -7.90
CA LYS A 247 19.70 29.20 -7.87
C LYS A 247 19.53 30.11 -9.10
N GLU A 248 19.39 29.52 -10.29
CA GLU A 248 19.20 30.27 -11.55
C GLU A 248 17.84 30.98 -11.60
N LYS A 249 16.82 30.38 -10.98
CA LYS A 249 15.45 30.90 -10.96
C LYS A 249 15.06 31.46 -9.59
N GLU A 250 16.03 31.96 -8.82
CA GLU A 250 15.75 32.52 -7.51
C GLU A 250 14.74 33.68 -7.62
N GLY A 251 13.72 33.69 -6.73
CA GLY A 251 12.62 34.65 -6.76
C GLY A 251 11.58 34.46 -7.88
N LYS A 252 11.82 33.59 -8.87
CA LYS A 252 10.92 33.35 -10.00
C LYS A 252 10.01 32.16 -9.73
N TYR A 253 9.16 32.25 -8.73
CA TYR A 253 8.33 31.12 -8.25
C TYR A 253 7.43 30.52 -9.32
N LYS A 254 6.92 31.33 -10.26
CA LYS A 254 6.12 30.84 -11.39
C LYS A 254 6.95 29.92 -12.28
N GLU A 255 8.16 30.32 -12.66
CA GLU A 255 9.04 29.52 -13.50
C GLU A 255 9.48 28.21 -12.81
N LEU A 256 9.70 28.24 -11.49
CA LEU A 256 9.98 27.03 -10.69
C LEU A 256 8.82 26.06 -10.69
N LYS A 257 7.57 26.54 -10.56
CA LYS A 257 6.37 25.72 -10.66
C LYS A 257 6.17 25.15 -12.07
N GLU A 258 6.44 25.93 -13.10
CA GLU A 258 6.38 25.47 -14.50
C GLU A 258 7.40 24.35 -14.74
N THR A 259 8.63 24.47 -14.25
CA THR A 259 9.64 23.40 -14.34
C THR A 259 9.19 22.14 -13.59
N LEU A 260 8.59 22.29 -12.39
CA LEU A 260 8.02 21.14 -11.66
C LEU A 260 6.89 20.47 -12.45
N ILE A 261 6.02 21.23 -13.12
CA ILE A 261 4.93 20.69 -13.95
C ILE A 261 5.48 19.84 -15.09
N GLU A 262 6.52 20.32 -15.78
CA GLU A 262 7.18 19.60 -16.86
C GLU A 262 7.81 18.29 -16.38
N ASP A 263 8.52 18.31 -15.24
CA ASP A 263 9.15 17.12 -14.66
C ASP A 263 8.09 16.11 -14.18
N MET A 264 7.02 16.59 -13.56
CA MET A 264 5.90 15.75 -13.17
C MET A 264 5.21 15.11 -14.37
N GLU A 265 4.92 15.88 -15.41
CA GLU A 265 4.29 15.36 -16.61
C GLU A 265 5.17 14.31 -17.28
N LYS A 266 6.46 14.57 -17.43
CA LYS A 266 7.41 13.60 -17.98
C LYS A 266 7.43 12.28 -17.19
N PHE A 267 7.24 12.34 -15.88
CA PHE A 267 7.23 11.17 -15.02
C PHE A 267 5.86 10.46 -15.03
N ILE A 268 4.77 11.20 -14.96
CA ILE A 268 3.41 10.68 -14.82
C ILE A 268 2.83 10.17 -16.14
N ALA A 269 3.09 10.88 -17.26
CA ALA A 269 2.47 10.57 -18.54
C ALA A 269 2.66 9.10 -18.98
N PRO A 270 3.86 8.49 -18.90
CA PRO A 270 4.02 7.09 -19.30
C PRO A 270 3.14 6.12 -18.48
N MET A 271 3.03 6.35 -17.18
CA MET A 271 2.18 5.52 -16.30
C MET A 271 0.70 5.77 -16.58
N ARG A 272 0.29 7.02 -16.78
CA ARG A 272 -1.08 7.38 -17.14
C ARG A 272 -1.50 6.73 -18.46
N GLU A 273 -0.69 6.78 -19.49
CA GLU A 273 -1.01 6.16 -20.77
C GLU A 273 -1.09 4.63 -20.65
N LYS A 274 -0.16 4.01 -19.94
CA LYS A 274 -0.20 2.57 -19.65
C LYS A 274 -1.47 2.17 -18.89
N ARG A 275 -1.90 3.00 -17.93
CA ARG A 275 -3.16 2.80 -17.22
C ARG A 275 -4.37 2.84 -18.16
N LYS A 276 -4.38 3.83 -19.09
CA LYS A 276 -5.44 3.94 -20.11
C LYS A 276 -5.47 2.73 -21.05
N GLU A 277 -4.29 2.18 -21.42
CA GLU A 277 -4.20 0.97 -22.23
C GLU A 277 -4.85 -0.23 -21.53
N PHE A 278 -4.51 -0.49 -20.26
CA PHE A 278 -5.15 -1.57 -19.50
C PHE A 278 -6.64 -1.31 -19.27
N ALA A 279 -7.06 -0.06 -19.11
CA ALA A 279 -8.47 0.29 -18.97
C ALA A 279 -9.30 0.05 -20.24
N LYS A 280 -8.67 -0.04 -21.43
CA LYS A 280 -9.35 -0.42 -22.66
C LYS A 280 -9.56 -1.93 -22.79
N ASP A 281 -8.80 -2.75 -22.07
CA ASP A 281 -8.87 -4.22 -22.11
C ASP A 281 -8.98 -4.78 -20.67
N ILE A 282 -10.10 -4.47 -20.05
CA ILE A 282 -10.42 -4.96 -18.69
C ILE A 282 -10.37 -6.49 -18.59
N PRO A 283 -10.90 -7.27 -19.57
CA PRO A 283 -10.78 -8.73 -19.53
C PRO A 283 -9.35 -9.20 -19.34
N LYS A 284 -8.38 -8.65 -20.09
CA LYS A 284 -6.97 -9.01 -19.95
C LYS A 284 -6.41 -8.68 -18.57
N ALA A 285 -6.74 -7.50 -18.00
CA ALA A 285 -6.32 -7.17 -16.65
C ALA A 285 -6.89 -8.15 -15.60
N LEU A 286 -8.15 -8.55 -15.76
CA LEU A 286 -8.78 -9.54 -14.88
C LEU A 286 -8.20 -10.95 -15.03
N GLU A 287 -7.75 -11.35 -16.23
CA GLU A 287 -7.02 -12.62 -16.44
C GLU A 287 -5.71 -12.64 -15.65
N ILE A 288 -4.96 -11.53 -15.62
CA ILE A 288 -3.74 -11.39 -14.83
C ILE A 288 -4.07 -11.57 -13.33
N LEU A 289 -5.11 -10.90 -12.84
CA LEU A 289 -5.55 -11.04 -11.45
C LEU A 289 -5.95 -12.49 -11.13
N LYS A 290 -6.70 -13.13 -12.01
CA LYS A 290 -7.17 -14.51 -11.87
C LYS A 290 -6.00 -15.50 -11.81
N ALA A 291 -4.98 -15.31 -12.65
CA ALA A 291 -3.76 -16.12 -12.62
C ALA A 291 -2.99 -15.92 -11.30
N GLY A 292 -2.92 -14.68 -10.79
CA GLY A 292 -2.34 -14.36 -9.49
C GLY A 292 -3.11 -14.98 -8.33
N ASN A 293 -4.45 -14.90 -8.35
CA ASN A 293 -5.32 -15.53 -7.36
C ASN A 293 -5.07 -17.05 -7.27
N LYS A 294 -4.93 -17.70 -8.43
CA LYS A 294 -4.64 -19.15 -8.46
C LYS A 294 -3.31 -19.47 -7.77
N ARG A 295 -2.23 -18.74 -8.11
CA ARG A 295 -0.91 -18.94 -7.47
C ARG A 295 -0.93 -18.69 -5.97
N ALA A 296 -1.58 -17.59 -5.55
CA ALA A 296 -1.70 -17.25 -4.14
C ALA A 296 -2.54 -18.28 -3.37
N LYS A 297 -3.64 -18.76 -3.95
CA LYS A 297 -4.52 -19.79 -3.39
C LYS A 297 -3.77 -21.11 -3.13
N GLU A 298 -2.93 -21.54 -4.07
CA GLU A 298 -2.13 -22.77 -3.92
C GLU A 298 -1.21 -22.70 -2.68
N ILE A 299 -0.55 -21.56 -2.45
CA ILE A 299 0.29 -21.37 -1.27
C ILE A 299 -0.53 -21.29 0.01
N ALA A 300 -1.60 -20.48 0.01
CA ALA A 300 -2.48 -20.32 1.16
C ALA A 300 -3.12 -21.63 1.60
N SER A 301 -3.62 -22.42 0.64
CA SER A 301 -4.25 -23.73 0.92
C SER A 301 -3.25 -24.74 1.50
N LYS A 302 -1.99 -24.71 1.02
CA LYS A 302 -0.93 -25.56 1.57
C LYS A 302 -0.63 -25.19 3.03
N LYS A 303 -0.51 -23.91 3.33
CA LYS A 303 -0.28 -23.41 4.70
C LYS A 303 -1.48 -23.72 5.59
N MET A 304 -2.71 -23.51 5.11
CA MET A 304 -3.91 -23.83 5.89
C MET A 304 -4.06 -25.31 6.19
N LYS A 305 -3.66 -26.20 5.26
CA LYS A 305 -3.63 -27.63 5.56
C LYS A 305 -2.69 -27.92 6.73
N GLU A 306 -1.47 -27.38 6.72
CA GLU A 306 -0.51 -27.49 7.83
C GLU A 306 -1.11 -26.99 9.16
N VAL A 307 -1.73 -25.80 9.14
CA VAL A 307 -2.41 -25.22 10.31
C VAL A 307 -3.50 -26.14 10.85
N LYS A 308 -4.37 -26.64 9.97
CA LYS A 308 -5.47 -27.55 10.35
C LYS A 308 -4.96 -28.86 10.95
N ASP A 309 -3.88 -29.41 10.43
CA ASP A 309 -3.24 -30.60 10.97
C ASP A 309 -2.70 -30.32 12.39
N LYS A 310 -2.07 -29.15 12.61
CA LYS A 310 -1.52 -28.74 13.91
C LYS A 310 -2.60 -28.50 14.99
N ILE A 311 -3.71 -27.85 14.63
CA ILE A 311 -4.81 -27.60 15.57
C ILE A 311 -5.75 -28.83 15.77
N GLY A 312 -5.53 -29.91 15.02
CA GLY A 312 -6.23 -31.18 15.21
C GLY A 312 -7.66 -31.22 14.63
N VAL A 313 -8.02 -30.33 13.68
CA VAL A 313 -9.35 -30.35 13.03
C VAL A 313 -9.40 -31.20 11.79
N ASN A 314 -8.27 -31.63 11.23
CA ASN A 314 -8.20 -32.64 10.18
C ASN A 314 -8.18 -34.01 10.85
N ILE A 315 -9.33 -34.72 10.79
CA ILE A 315 -9.44 -36.11 11.24
C ILE A 315 -9.26 -36.96 9.99
N ASN A 316 -8.12 -37.66 9.87
CA ASN A 316 -7.84 -38.62 8.80
C ASN A 316 -8.35 -40.02 9.15
#